data_42068595b2a3f716d0a50d28745cbc80
#
_entry.id   42068595b2a3f716d0a50d28745cbc80
#
_cell.length_a   1.000
_cell.length_b   1.000
_cell.length_c   1.000
_cell.angle_alpha   90.00
_cell.angle_beta   90.00
_cell.angle_gamma   90.00
#
_symmetry.space_group_name_H-M   'P 1'
#
loop_
_entity.id
_entity.type
_entity.pdbx_description
1 polymer ?
#
loop_
_entity_poly.entity_id
_entity_poly.type
_entity_poly.pdbx_seq_one_letter_code
_entity_poly.pdbx_strand_id
1 'polypeptide(L)'
;MIERIVLMEDEYCDGPTLIDVRPTEPREEPSYDISQWSSIEDKIISVNNTFPKLEPGYYSIRNNQTLGIHFIKDKISLNKLYRLPNEASDIILNDINKFWTLKETYDKYERVYKRNYLIYSAPGTGKTSLINIMCQDLIDKYKGIVFSIGSDYELELFIDAIKKVRTIEPDTKIITIIEDIDNFCSFKNGSINTLLLNILDGNYKTDNLVIIATTNYIEKLEERYVNRPSRFDRVIEFPLPNDESRRIFIEKTVSPDDINKINLDKWVKRTKGFSIDHINELILLFFVFGHEEEESFKTIENMIKNHNHLSNKTSVNKKEIDFD
;
A
#
# COMPACT_ATOMS: atom_id res chain seq x y z
N MET A 1 43.97 1.46 24.13
CA MET A 1 42.96 1.27 25.18
C MET A 1 42.11 0.10 24.67
N ILE A 2 42.14 -1.02 25.38
CA ILE A 2 41.48 -2.26 24.93
C ILE A 2 40.06 -2.24 25.51
N GLU A 3 39.04 -2.08 24.65
CA GLU A 3 37.65 -2.28 25.10
C GLU A 3 37.32 -3.77 25.08
N ARG A 4 36.90 -4.26 26.23
CA ARG A 4 36.45 -5.65 26.40
C ARG A 4 34.94 -5.72 26.17
N ILE A 5 34.52 -6.49 25.20
CA ILE A 5 33.11 -6.85 25.05
C ILE A 5 32.89 -8.19 25.74
N VAL A 6 32.01 -8.21 26.73
CA VAL A 6 31.55 -9.43 27.40
C VAL A 6 30.27 -9.87 26.71
N LEU A 7 30.30 -11.02 26.06
CA LEU A 7 29.09 -11.73 25.60
C LEU A 7 28.59 -12.63 26.70
N MET A 8 27.33 -12.46 27.14
CA MET A 8 26.66 -13.43 28.00
C MET A 8 26.10 -14.54 27.12
N GLU A 9 26.58 -15.73 27.28
CA GLU A 9 26.00 -16.96 26.73
C GLU A 9 25.18 -17.70 27.80
N ASP A 10 24.19 -18.44 27.32
CA ASP A 10 23.23 -19.21 28.07
C ASP A 10 23.86 -20.27 28.97
N GLU A 11 23.14 -20.61 30.04
CA GLU A 11 23.44 -21.57 31.11
C GLU A 11 24.00 -22.90 30.63
N TYR A 12 25.28 -23.06 30.49
CA TYR A 12 26.00 -24.33 30.64
C TYR A 12 27.43 -24.23 30.03
N CYS A 13 28.26 -23.35 30.52
CA CYS A 13 29.71 -23.48 30.32
C CYS A 13 30.49 -22.74 31.39
N ASP A 14 31.50 -23.38 31.89
CA ASP A 14 32.47 -22.90 32.88
C ASP A 14 33.26 -21.68 32.37
N GLY A 15 32.96 -20.49 32.87
CA GLY A 15 33.80 -19.30 32.80
C GLY A 15 33.81 -18.54 31.48
N PRO A 16 34.00 -17.21 31.50
CA PRO A 16 34.02 -16.39 30.28
C PRO A 16 35.26 -16.65 29.47
N THR A 17 35.11 -17.11 28.23
CA THR A 17 36.20 -17.22 27.27
C THR A 17 36.53 -15.82 26.76
N LEU A 18 37.72 -15.32 27.05
CA LEU A 18 38.27 -14.09 26.51
C LEU A 18 38.74 -14.32 25.07
N ILE A 19 38.09 -13.72 24.13
CA ILE A 19 38.56 -13.67 22.74
C ILE A 19 39.54 -12.49 22.64
N ASP A 20 40.83 -12.80 22.41
CA ASP A 20 41.87 -11.81 22.12
C ASP A 20 41.69 -11.32 20.69
N VAL A 21 41.00 -10.20 20.51
CA VAL A 21 40.90 -9.53 19.20
C VAL A 21 42.13 -8.69 19.00
N ARG A 22 43.16 -9.27 18.34
CA ARG A 22 44.31 -8.47 17.91
C ARG A 22 43.84 -7.38 16.93
N PRO A 23 44.32 -6.13 17.07
CA PRO A 23 44.03 -5.11 16.09
C PRO A 23 44.60 -5.53 14.74
N THR A 24 43.74 -5.81 13.79
CA THR A 24 44.15 -5.83 12.39
C THR A 24 44.60 -4.43 12.02
N GLU A 25 45.58 -4.33 11.10
CA GLU A 25 46.15 -3.09 10.61
C GLU A 25 45.10 -1.97 10.41
N PRO A 26 45.48 -0.69 10.60
CA PRO A 26 44.52 0.40 10.50
C PRO A 26 43.86 0.35 9.13
N ARG A 27 42.60 -0.09 9.12
CA ARG A 27 41.75 0.06 7.96
C ARG A 27 41.59 1.55 7.79
N GLU A 28 41.84 2.06 6.58
CA GLU A 28 41.47 3.41 6.20
C GLU A 28 40.02 3.60 6.68
N GLU A 29 39.79 4.60 7.53
CA GLU A 29 38.44 4.91 8.00
C GLU A 29 37.57 5.09 6.78
N PRO A 30 36.51 4.29 6.59
CA PRO A 30 35.61 4.49 5.48
C PRO A 30 35.06 5.92 5.63
N SER A 31 35.16 6.67 4.55
CA SER A 31 34.57 8.02 4.55
C SER A 31 33.11 7.85 4.99
N TYR A 32 32.70 8.55 6.05
CA TYR A 32 31.37 8.42 6.67
C TYR A 32 30.20 8.76 5.73
N ASP A 33 30.49 9.13 4.48
CA ASP A 33 29.54 9.59 3.47
C ASP A 33 28.90 8.48 2.63
N ILE A 34 29.31 7.21 2.78
CA ILE A 34 28.74 6.11 1.99
C ILE A 34 28.24 4.99 2.91
N SER A 35 26.95 5.07 3.28
CA SER A 35 26.24 3.97 3.93
C SER A 35 25.64 3.04 2.87
N GLN A 36 25.63 1.75 3.14
CA GLN A 36 25.16 0.70 2.25
C GLN A 36 24.07 -0.15 2.93
N TRP A 37 23.42 -1.01 2.15
CA TRP A 37 22.43 -1.95 2.66
C TRP A 37 23.01 -3.33 2.85
N SER A 38 22.62 -4.03 3.92
CA SER A 38 22.93 -5.44 4.17
C SER A 38 21.66 -6.25 4.31
N SER A 39 21.74 -7.53 3.94
CA SER A 39 20.69 -8.51 4.14
C SER A 39 21.10 -9.51 5.23
N ILE A 40 20.23 -9.72 6.22
CA ILE A 40 20.34 -10.78 7.21
C ILE A 40 19.07 -11.62 7.10
N GLU A 41 19.18 -12.82 6.50
CA GLU A 41 18.02 -13.61 6.08
C GLU A 41 17.12 -12.79 5.15
N ASP A 42 15.84 -12.60 5.52
CA ASP A 42 14.87 -11.78 4.77
C ASP A 42 14.83 -10.30 5.22
N LYS A 43 15.73 -9.89 6.13
CA LYS A 43 15.74 -8.53 6.70
C LYS A 43 16.83 -7.69 6.07
N ILE A 44 16.50 -6.44 5.75
CA ILE A 44 17.42 -5.48 5.16
C ILE A 44 17.71 -4.36 6.16
N ILE A 45 18.98 -4.17 6.46
CA ILE A 45 19.48 -3.18 7.41
C ILE A 45 20.50 -2.26 6.75
N SER A 46 20.61 -1.03 7.26
CA SER A 46 21.69 -0.14 6.85
C SER A 46 22.96 -0.49 7.59
N VAL A 47 24.04 -0.71 6.86
CA VAL A 47 25.38 -1.03 7.40
C VAL A 47 26.46 -0.31 6.57
N ASN A 48 27.66 -0.28 7.11
CA ASN A 48 28.82 0.24 6.39
C ASN A 48 29.44 -0.88 5.57
N ASN A 49 29.14 -1.02 4.31
CA ASN A 49 29.73 -1.96 3.35
C ASN A 49 28.90 -3.20 2.94
N THR A 50 27.89 -3.02 2.06
CA THR A 50 27.44 -4.19 1.27
C THR A 50 26.83 -3.86 -0.08
N PHE A 51 25.71 -3.20 -0.18
CA PHE A 51 25.16 -2.81 -1.49
C PHE A 51 24.58 -1.39 -1.46
N PRO A 52 24.79 -0.59 -2.51
CA PRO A 52 24.52 0.85 -2.50
C PRO A 52 23.03 1.21 -2.67
N LYS A 53 22.18 0.26 -3.06
CA LYS A 53 20.76 0.50 -3.34
C LYS A 53 19.91 -0.65 -2.88
N LEU A 54 18.71 -0.34 -2.38
CA LEU A 54 17.66 -1.33 -2.18
C LEU A 54 17.24 -1.92 -3.53
N GLU A 55 17.01 -3.22 -3.57
CA GLU A 55 16.39 -3.83 -4.73
C GLU A 55 14.98 -3.26 -4.92
N PRO A 56 14.56 -2.96 -6.16
CA PRO A 56 13.18 -2.57 -6.40
C PRO A 56 12.19 -3.60 -5.87
N GLY A 57 11.13 -3.13 -5.22
CA GLY A 57 10.16 -4.05 -4.63
C GLY A 57 9.30 -3.44 -3.54
N TYR A 58 8.52 -4.30 -2.91
CA TYR A 58 7.68 -3.96 -1.77
C TYR A 58 8.40 -4.24 -0.46
N TYR A 59 8.18 -3.36 0.53
CA TYR A 59 8.84 -3.46 1.83
C TYR A 59 7.89 -3.11 2.96
N SER A 60 7.90 -3.95 4.00
CA SER A 60 7.34 -3.62 5.32
C SER A 60 8.40 -2.96 6.19
N ILE A 61 7.99 -2.00 7.00
CA ILE A 61 8.86 -1.30 7.94
C ILE A 61 8.78 -2.00 9.30
N ARG A 62 9.92 -2.34 9.88
CA ARG A 62 10.01 -2.96 11.20
C ARG A 62 11.08 -2.26 12.03
N ASN A 63 10.95 -2.39 13.35
CA ASN A 63 11.95 -1.93 14.30
C ASN A 63 12.13 -2.96 15.42
N ASN A 64 13.36 -3.24 15.78
CA ASN A 64 13.68 -4.02 16.97
C ASN A 64 14.95 -3.47 17.66
N GLN A 65 15.22 -3.93 18.87
CA GLN A 65 16.36 -3.44 19.67
C GLN A 65 17.72 -3.72 19.02
N THR A 66 17.85 -4.82 18.28
CA THR A 66 19.13 -5.26 17.72
C THR A 66 19.45 -4.55 16.39
N LEU A 67 18.47 -4.45 15.49
CA LEU A 67 18.67 -3.93 14.12
C LEU A 67 18.22 -2.47 13.97
N GLY A 68 17.48 -1.94 14.94
CA GLY A 68 16.77 -0.68 14.77
C GLY A 68 15.71 -0.78 13.66
N ILE A 69 15.48 0.31 12.95
CA ILE A 69 14.59 0.33 11.79
C ILE A 69 15.24 -0.45 10.64
N HIS A 70 14.53 -1.44 10.16
CA HIS A 70 14.93 -2.31 9.04
C HIS A 70 13.72 -2.59 8.14
N PHE A 71 14.01 -3.11 6.93
CA PHE A 71 13.01 -3.36 5.92
C PHE A 71 12.94 -4.85 5.60
N ILE A 72 11.72 -5.38 5.51
CA ILE A 72 11.47 -6.75 5.07
C ILE A 72 10.88 -6.68 3.66
N LYS A 73 11.53 -7.34 2.71
CA LYS A 73 11.03 -7.41 1.33
C LYS A 73 9.85 -8.37 1.26
N ASP A 74 8.70 -7.85 0.90
CA ASP A 74 7.47 -8.61 0.79
C ASP A 74 7.35 -9.29 -0.57
N LYS A 75 6.91 -10.54 -0.57
CA LYS A 75 6.56 -11.27 -1.79
C LYS A 75 5.10 -11.00 -2.14
N ILE A 76 4.83 -10.02 -2.98
CA ILE A 76 3.47 -9.80 -3.46
C ILE A 76 3.17 -10.75 -4.59
N SER A 77 2.10 -11.51 -4.43
CA SER A 77 1.58 -12.35 -5.50
C SER A 77 0.81 -11.47 -6.48
N LEU A 78 1.41 -11.22 -7.63
CA LEU A 78 0.77 -10.55 -8.77
C LEU A 78 -0.05 -11.53 -9.63
N ASN A 79 -0.14 -12.78 -9.20
CA ASN A 79 -0.88 -13.81 -9.90
C ASN A 79 -2.37 -13.43 -9.96
N LYS A 80 -2.91 -13.42 -11.18
CA LYS A 80 -4.32 -13.10 -11.48
C LYS A 80 -4.74 -11.64 -11.29
N LEU A 81 -3.81 -10.69 -11.34
CA LEU A 81 -4.18 -9.28 -11.46
C LEU A 81 -4.53 -8.98 -12.93
N TYR A 82 -5.76 -8.58 -13.16
CA TYR A 82 -6.21 -8.15 -14.50
C TYR A 82 -6.31 -6.62 -14.54
N ARG A 83 -5.63 -6.02 -15.51
CA ARG A 83 -5.86 -4.60 -15.82
C ARG A 83 -7.21 -4.47 -16.50
N LEU A 84 -8.20 -4.05 -15.73
CA LEU A 84 -9.55 -3.80 -16.23
C LEU A 84 -9.63 -2.37 -16.77
N PRO A 85 -10.26 -2.14 -17.93
CA PRO A 85 -10.47 -0.80 -18.46
C PRO A 85 -11.29 0.03 -17.49
N ASN A 86 -10.71 1.12 -16.99
CA ASN A 86 -11.38 2.03 -16.07
C ASN A 86 -10.76 3.42 -16.19
N GLU A 87 -11.58 4.42 -16.47
CA GLU A 87 -11.15 5.80 -16.65
C GLU A 87 -10.39 6.34 -15.43
N ALA A 88 -10.85 6.02 -14.21
CA ALA A 88 -10.18 6.43 -12.99
C ALA A 88 -8.75 5.83 -12.88
N SER A 89 -8.57 4.57 -13.30
CA SER A 89 -7.26 3.92 -13.34
C SER A 89 -6.32 4.63 -14.29
N ASP A 90 -6.79 4.97 -15.49
CA ASP A 90 -5.96 5.63 -16.51
C ASP A 90 -5.59 7.04 -16.07
N ILE A 91 -6.51 7.78 -15.46
CA ILE A 91 -6.24 9.12 -14.91
C ILE A 91 -5.13 9.06 -13.87
N ILE A 92 -5.21 8.13 -12.90
CA ILE A 92 -4.22 8.01 -11.82
C ILE A 92 -2.86 7.58 -12.38
N LEU A 93 -2.83 6.56 -13.24
CA LEU A 93 -1.58 6.07 -13.85
C LEU A 93 -0.89 7.13 -14.67
N ASN A 94 -1.64 7.89 -15.48
CA ASN A 94 -1.09 8.96 -16.29
C ASN A 94 -0.58 10.12 -15.41
N ASP A 95 -1.30 10.50 -14.37
CA ASP A 95 -0.89 11.57 -13.45
C ASP A 95 0.40 11.18 -12.68
N ILE A 96 0.50 9.94 -12.18
CA ILE A 96 1.71 9.43 -11.52
C ILE A 96 2.89 9.34 -12.49
N ASN A 97 2.69 8.82 -13.69
CA ASN A 97 3.75 8.78 -14.69
C ASN A 97 4.26 10.17 -15.04
N LYS A 98 3.36 11.13 -15.22
CA LYS A 98 3.71 12.55 -15.45
C LYS A 98 4.44 13.15 -14.25
N PHE A 99 3.97 12.89 -13.02
CA PHE A 99 4.62 13.37 -11.81
C PHE A 99 6.11 13.02 -11.80
N TRP A 100 6.48 11.78 -12.11
CA TRP A 100 7.87 11.34 -12.10
C TRP A 100 8.79 12.05 -13.11
N THR A 101 8.24 12.86 -14.03
CA THR A 101 9.01 13.67 -14.98
C THR A 101 9.14 15.13 -14.56
N LEU A 102 8.54 15.55 -13.45
CA LEU A 102 8.37 16.95 -13.10
C LEU A 102 9.31 17.44 -11.98
N LYS A 103 10.34 16.67 -11.61
CA LYS A 103 11.23 17.03 -10.50
C LYS A 103 11.81 18.44 -10.65
N GLU A 104 12.45 18.74 -11.77
CA GLU A 104 13.04 20.05 -12.05
C GLU A 104 12.01 21.20 -11.97
N THR A 105 10.76 20.91 -12.33
CA THR A 105 9.68 21.89 -12.24
C THR A 105 9.32 22.16 -10.78
N TYR A 106 9.23 21.11 -9.95
CA TYR A 106 8.97 21.25 -8.52
C TYR A 106 10.10 22.04 -7.85
N ASP A 107 11.35 21.74 -8.16
CA ASP A 107 12.54 22.44 -7.66
C ASP A 107 12.51 23.92 -8.05
N LYS A 108 12.16 24.23 -9.29
CA LYS A 108 12.03 25.62 -9.80
C LYS A 108 11.00 26.43 -9.01
N TYR A 109 9.90 25.78 -8.57
CA TYR A 109 8.85 26.44 -7.80
C TYR A 109 9.01 26.28 -6.30
N GLU A 110 10.16 25.78 -5.84
CA GLU A 110 10.48 25.53 -4.42
C GLU A 110 9.38 24.71 -3.70
N ARG A 111 8.85 23.68 -4.38
CA ARG A 111 7.80 22.80 -3.86
C ARG A 111 8.40 21.45 -3.47
N VAL A 112 7.88 20.88 -2.36
CA VAL A 112 8.19 19.50 -1.99
C VAL A 112 7.73 18.58 -3.11
N TYR A 113 8.65 17.76 -3.62
CA TYR A 113 8.39 16.83 -4.73
C TYR A 113 7.62 15.60 -4.27
N LYS A 114 6.35 15.81 -3.91
CA LYS A 114 5.43 14.84 -3.35
C LYS A 114 4.06 14.95 -4.01
N ARG A 115 3.33 13.81 -4.07
CA ARG A 115 1.97 13.74 -4.60
C ARG A 115 1.13 12.77 -3.76
N ASN A 116 -0.04 13.19 -3.35
CA ASN A 116 -0.93 12.39 -2.52
C ASN A 116 -2.25 12.12 -3.24
N TYR A 117 -2.67 10.85 -3.24
CA TYR A 117 -3.92 10.38 -3.82
C TYR A 117 -4.79 9.75 -2.74
N LEU A 118 -6.08 10.08 -2.73
CA LEU A 118 -7.10 9.35 -2.00
C LEU A 118 -8.03 8.67 -3.00
N ILE A 119 -8.11 7.36 -2.93
CA ILE A 119 -8.98 6.53 -3.78
C ILE A 119 -10.07 5.96 -2.89
N TYR A 120 -11.32 6.28 -3.21
CA TYR A 120 -12.46 5.75 -2.47
C TYR A 120 -13.43 5.01 -3.39
N SER A 121 -14.11 4.00 -2.87
CA SER A 121 -15.13 3.26 -3.59
C SER A 121 -15.92 2.35 -2.68
N ALA A 122 -17.01 1.78 -3.19
CA ALA A 122 -17.64 0.64 -2.56
C ALA A 122 -16.65 -0.53 -2.37
N PRO A 123 -16.85 -1.40 -1.38
CA PRO A 123 -16.04 -2.60 -1.19
C PRO A 123 -16.05 -3.50 -2.43
N GLY A 124 -14.94 -4.21 -2.66
CA GLY A 124 -14.85 -5.23 -3.70
C GLY A 124 -14.75 -4.73 -5.15
N THR A 125 -14.49 -3.43 -5.36
CA THR A 125 -14.38 -2.84 -6.71
C THR A 125 -13.06 -3.12 -7.43
N GLY A 126 -12.02 -3.58 -6.71
CA GLY A 126 -10.69 -3.85 -7.25
C GLY A 126 -9.65 -2.75 -6.97
N LYS A 127 -9.84 -1.87 -5.97
CA LYS A 127 -8.86 -0.84 -5.57
C LYS A 127 -7.47 -1.41 -5.31
N THR A 128 -7.37 -2.44 -4.47
CA THR A 128 -6.09 -3.08 -4.14
C THR A 128 -5.40 -3.65 -5.39
N SER A 129 -6.17 -4.24 -6.32
CA SER A 129 -5.63 -4.72 -7.59
C SER A 129 -5.05 -3.59 -8.44
N LEU A 130 -5.74 -2.45 -8.52
CA LEU A 130 -5.24 -1.26 -9.21
C LEU A 130 -3.94 -0.75 -8.57
N ILE A 131 -3.90 -0.63 -7.25
CA ILE A 131 -2.72 -0.18 -6.50
C ILE A 131 -1.53 -1.10 -6.77
N ASN A 132 -1.73 -2.41 -6.74
CA ASN A 132 -0.67 -3.38 -7.03
C ASN A 132 -0.14 -3.25 -8.46
N ILE A 133 -1.00 -2.98 -9.45
CA ILE A 133 -0.57 -2.70 -10.84
C ILE A 133 0.26 -1.40 -10.90
N MET A 134 -0.16 -0.35 -10.22
CA MET A 134 0.59 0.93 -10.18
C MET A 134 1.96 0.76 -9.53
N CYS A 135 2.02 0.01 -8.44
CA CYS A 135 3.27 -0.27 -7.74
C CYS A 135 4.20 -1.14 -8.57
N GLN A 136 3.65 -2.12 -9.29
CA GLN A 136 4.45 -2.93 -10.22
C GLN A 136 5.04 -2.07 -11.36
N ASP A 137 4.24 -1.16 -11.91
CA ASP A 137 4.72 -0.19 -12.91
C ASP A 137 5.88 0.68 -12.36
N LEU A 138 5.81 1.12 -11.09
CA LEU A 138 6.91 1.84 -10.44
C LEU A 138 8.18 0.98 -10.34
N ILE A 139 8.03 -0.25 -9.88
CA ILE A 139 9.15 -1.18 -9.69
C ILE A 139 9.81 -1.47 -11.04
N ASP A 140 9.02 -1.79 -12.05
CA ASP A 140 9.53 -2.21 -13.36
C ASP A 140 10.17 -1.07 -14.15
N LYS A 141 9.46 0.08 -14.24
CA LYS A 141 9.88 1.21 -15.07
C LYS A 141 10.90 2.11 -14.38
N TYR A 142 10.70 2.37 -13.09
CA TYR A 142 11.47 3.39 -12.38
C TYR A 142 12.43 2.81 -11.35
N LYS A 143 12.47 1.48 -11.18
CA LYS A 143 13.31 0.80 -10.19
C LYS A 143 13.12 1.37 -8.78
N GLY A 144 11.88 1.75 -8.47
CA GLY A 144 11.52 2.33 -7.18
C GLY A 144 11.14 1.30 -6.13
N ILE A 145 10.86 1.77 -4.94
CA ILE A 145 10.44 0.96 -3.79
C ILE A 145 9.03 1.35 -3.34
N VAL A 146 8.34 0.39 -2.76
CA VAL A 146 6.98 0.56 -2.24
C VAL A 146 6.96 0.23 -0.76
N PHE A 147 6.41 1.12 0.06
CA PHE A 147 6.08 0.85 1.45
C PHE A 147 4.58 0.64 1.62
N SER A 148 4.19 -0.41 2.36
CA SER A 148 2.81 -0.61 2.80
C SER A 148 2.71 -0.26 4.29
N ILE A 149 1.74 0.58 4.63
CA ILE A 149 1.42 1.01 5.99
C ILE A 149 0.05 0.45 6.35
N GLY A 150 0.03 -0.56 7.19
CA GLY A 150 -1.20 -1.25 7.63
C GLY A 150 -1.50 -1.09 9.13
N SER A 151 -0.65 -0.38 9.89
CA SER A 151 -0.80 -0.23 11.33
C SER A 151 -0.26 1.10 11.84
N ASP A 152 -0.77 1.53 13.01
CA ASP A 152 -0.30 2.72 13.73
C ASP A 152 1.22 2.65 13.96
N TYR A 153 1.72 1.48 14.33
CA TYR A 153 3.14 1.24 14.55
C TYR A 153 3.98 1.50 13.30
N GLU A 154 3.56 1.02 12.14
CA GLU A 154 4.27 1.27 10.87
C GLU A 154 4.22 2.72 10.48
N LEU A 155 3.11 3.42 10.76
CA LEU A 155 2.98 4.85 10.51
C LEU A 155 3.93 5.67 11.39
N GLU A 156 4.11 5.29 12.65
CA GLU A 156 5.08 5.92 13.57
C GLU A 156 6.52 5.77 13.06
N LEU A 157 6.87 4.60 12.51
CA LEU A 157 8.20 4.34 11.99
C LEU A 157 8.46 4.99 10.62
N PHE A 158 7.40 5.34 9.89
CA PHE A 158 7.46 5.72 8.49
C PHE A 158 8.42 6.89 8.23
N ILE A 159 8.36 7.95 9.02
CA ILE A 159 9.18 9.15 8.79
C ILE A 159 10.66 8.85 8.93
N ASP A 160 11.03 8.09 9.96
CA ASP A 160 12.44 7.75 10.17
C ASP A 160 12.92 6.71 9.15
N ALA A 161 12.04 5.82 8.69
CA ALA A 161 12.31 4.93 7.57
C ALA A 161 12.60 5.71 6.28
N ILE A 162 11.76 6.69 5.94
CA ILE A 162 11.98 7.56 4.77
C ILE A 162 13.29 8.34 4.90
N LYS A 163 13.57 8.95 6.06
CA LYS A 163 14.84 9.67 6.29
C LYS A 163 16.04 8.75 6.06
N LYS A 164 15.98 7.52 6.58
CA LYS A 164 17.04 6.52 6.39
C LYS A 164 17.25 6.21 4.90
N VAL A 165 16.17 5.99 4.14
CA VAL A 165 16.26 5.80 2.69
C VAL A 165 16.86 7.03 2.02
N ARG A 166 16.41 8.24 2.35
CA ARG A 166 16.90 9.49 1.73
C ARG A 166 18.38 9.77 2.03
N THR A 167 18.86 9.33 3.18
CA THR A 167 20.30 9.46 3.52
C THR A 167 21.16 8.57 2.62
N ILE A 168 20.67 7.38 2.25
CA ILE A 168 21.44 6.41 1.46
C ILE A 168 21.13 6.58 -0.04
N GLU A 169 19.87 6.78 -0.38
CA GLU A 169 19.35 6.85 -1.74
C GLU A 169 18.44 8.09 -1.91
N PRO A 170 19.00 9.29 -2.05
CA PRO A 170 18.22 10.54 -2.08
C PRO A 170 17.22 10.61 -3.24
N ASP A 171 17.54 9.99 -4.37
CA ASP A 171 16.75 10.09 -5.61
C ASP A 171 15.81 8.91 -5.83
N THR A 172 15.82 7.89 -4.98
CA THR A 172 14.95 6.73 -5.13
C THR A 172 13.48 7.13 -5.07
N LYS A 173 12.72 6.70 -6.08
CA LYS A 173 11.27 6.93 -6.14
C LYS A 173 10.56 6.00 -5.17
N ILE A 174 9.65 6.56 -4.38
CA ILE A 174 8.92 5.82 -3.36
C ILE A 174 7.41 5.99 -3.59
N ILE A 175 6.68 4.88 -3.57
CA ILE A 175 5.24 4.89 -3.34
C ILE A 175 4.98 4.37 -1.92
N THR A 176 4.12 5.06 -1.19
CA THR A 176 3.60 4.59 0.10
C THR A 176 2.12 4.32 -0.03
N ILE A 177 1.70 3.13 0.36
CA ILE A 177 0.31 2.70 0.36
C ILE A 177 -0.20 2.75 1.79
N ILE A 178 -1.37 3.37 1.97
CA ILE A 178 -2.12 3.39 3.24
C ILE A 178 -3.52 2.89 2.93
N GLU A 179 -3.75 1.58 3.09
CA GLU A 179 -5.08 1.01 2.88
C GLU A 179 -5.98 1.29 4.09
N ASP A 180 -7.28 1.46 3.83
CA ASP A 180 -8.31 1.74 4.85
C ASP A 180 -7.89 2.89 5.80
N ILE A 181 -7.54 4.03 5.22
CA ILE A 181 -7.04 5.22 5.94
C ILE A 181 -8.00 5.69 7.05
N ASP A 182 -9.28 5.39 6.94
CA ASP A 182 -10.28 5.68 7.96
C ASP A 182 -9.97 5.01 9.32
N ASN A 183 -9.22 3.92 9.35
CA ASN A 183 -8.74 3.31 10.59
C ASN A 183 -7.76 4.21 11.35
N PHE A 184 -6.95 4.99 10.66
CA PHE A 184 -5.99 5.94 11.25
C PHE A 184 -6.62 7.28 11.63
N CYS A 185 -7.80 7.59 11.08
CA CYS A 185 -8.47 8.88 11.24
C CYS A 185 -9.40 8.94 12.45
N SER A 186 -9.45 7.89 13.30
CA SER A 186 -10.37 7.86 14.43
C SER A 186 -9.95 8.84 15.53
N PHE A 187 -10.92 9.56 16.13
CA PHE A 187 -10.68 10.50 17.24
C PHE A 187 -10.01 9.88 18.47
N LYS A 188 -10.05 8.55 18.61
CA LYS A 188 -9.46 7.85 19.76
C LYS A 188 -7.93 7.86 19.76
N ASN A 189 -7.27 8.05 18.60
CA ASN A 189 -5.83 8.08 18.41
C ASN A 189 -5.35 9.46 17.95
N GLY A 190 -5.50 10.50 18.78
CA GLY A 190 -5.14 11.87 18.41
C GLY A 190 -3.69 12.08 17.96
N SER A 191 -2.73 11.33 18.51
CA SER A 191 -1.32 11.37 18.12
C SER A 191 -1.09 10.83 16.71
N ILE A 192 -1.65 9.67 16.40
CA ILE A 192 -1.58 9.02 15.07
C ILE A 192 -2.24 9.87 14.01
N ASN A 193 -3.41 10.39 14.32
CA ASN A 193 -4.14 11.29 13.44
C ASN A 193 -3.30 12.55 13.12
N THR A 194 -2.68 13.18 14.14
CA THR A 194 -1.81 14.33 13.95
C THR A 194 -0.57 13.99 13.12
N LEU A 195 0.04 12.82 13.37
CA LEU A 195 1.18 12.33 12.60
C LEU A 195 0.83 12.16 11.13
N LEU A 196 -0.28 11.47 10.84
CA LEU A 196 -0.77 11.28 9.47
C LEU A 196 -1.00 12.62 8.76
N LEU A 197 -1.66 13.58 9.43
CA LEU A 197 -1.87 14.91 8.87
C LEU A 197 -0.56 15.62 8.54
N ASN A 198 0.45 15.54 9.41
CA ASN A 198 1.76 16.13 9.19
C ASN A 198 2.49 15.49 8.01
N ILE A 199 2.34 14.17 7.82
CA ILE A 199 2.88 13.44 6.68
C ILE A 199 2.22 13.94 5.39
N LEU A 200 0.89 14.01 5.38
CA LEU A 200 0.11 14.47 4.23
C LEU A 200 0.39 15.95 3.90
N ASP A 201 0.50 16.82 4.89
CA ASP A 201 0.84 18.24 4.69
C ASP A 201 2.29 18.47 4.20
N GLY A 202 3.17 17.44 4.25
CA GLY A 202 4.56 17.53 3.79
C GLY A 202 5.51 18.23 4.79
N ASN A 203 5.13 18.30 6.06
CA ASN A 203 5.94 18.97 7.10
C ASN A 203 7.32 18.35 7.30
N TYR A 204 7.52 17.10 6.86
CA TYR A 204 8.79 16.37 6.95
C TYR A 204 9.71 16.55 5.73
N LYS A 205 9.32 17.36 4.73
CA LYS A 205 10.10 17.66 3.50
C LYS A 205 10.65 16.41 2.81
N THR A 206 9.82 15.43 2.62
CA THR A 206 10.20 14.16 1.95
C THR A 206 9.93 14.25 0.46
N ASP A 207 10.98 14.35 -0.36
CA ASP A 207 10.89 14.38 -1.83
C ASP A 207 10.80 12.98 -2.46
N ASN A 208 10.54 12.93 -3.75
CA ASN A 208 10.42 11.70 -4.56
C ASN A 208 9.39 10.71 -3.98
N LEU A 209 8.27 11.23 -3.45
CA LEU A 209 7.27 10.45 -2.72
C LEU A 209 5.88 10.59 -3.34
N VAL A 210 5.24 9.46 -3.58
CA VAL A 210 3.81 9.37 -3.86
C VAL A 210 3.14 8.62 -2.72
N ILE A 211 2.07 9.18 -2.15
CA ILE A 211 1.23 8.53 -1.15
C ILE A 211 -0.10 8.17 -1.81
N ILE A 212 -0.49 6.91 -1.71
CA ILE A 212 -1.78 6.40 -2.18
C ILE A 212 -2.54 5.88 -0.97
N ALA A 213 -3.57 6.59 -0.58
CA ALA A 213 -4.48 6.17 0.48
C ALA A 213 -5.77 5.63 -0.11
N THR A 214 -6.37 4.64 0.56
CA THR A 214 -7.68 4.11 0.17
C THR A 214 -8.66 4.14 1.32
N THR A 215 -9.95 4.22 0.99
CA THR A 215 -11.04 3.99 1.95
C THR A 215 -12.27 3.43 1.24
N ASN A 216 -13.05 2.66 1.98
CA ASN A 216 -14.40 2.26 1.58
C ASN A 216 -15.48 3.22 2.12
N TYR A 217 -15.10 4.16 2.99
CA TYR A 217 -16.03 5.00 3.76
C TYR A 217 -15.54 6.45 3.78
N ILE A 218 -15.63 7.12 2.63
CA ILE A 218 -15.18 8.52 2.52
C ILE A 218 -15.94 9.43 3.50
N GLU A 219 -17.17 9.09 3.82
CA GLU A 219 -18.00 9.80 4.79
C GLU A 219 -17.54 9.67 6.25
N LYS A 220 -16.65 8.73 6.55
CA LYS A 220 -16.00 8.61 7.86
C LYS A 220 -14.79 9.53 8.01
N LEU A 221 -14.25 10.01 6.89
CA LEU A 221 -13.12 10.93 6.91
C LEU A 221 -13.63 12.33 7.26
N GLU A 222 -12.96 12.96 8.21
CA GLU A 222 -13.25 14.34 8.55
C GLU A 222 -12.95 15.26 7.36
N GLU A 223 -13.71 16.37 7.23
CA GLU A 223 -13.52 17.36 6.18
C GLU A 223 -12.07 17.85 6.05
N ARG A 224 -11.35 17.91 7.17
CA ARG A 224 -9.94 18.30 7.18
C ARG A 224 -9.04 17.39 6.35
N TYR A 225 -9.43 16.15 6.05
CA TYR A 225 -8.69 15.27 5.15
C TYR A 225 -9.02 15.54 3.68
N VAL A 226 -10.30 15.70 3.38
CA VAL A 226 -10.81 15.73 1.99
C VAL A 226 -10.81 17.15 1.41
N ASN A 227 -11.18 18.15 2.23
CA ASN A 227 -11.41 19.52 1.76
C ASN A 227 -10.14 20.41 1.80
N ARG A 228 -8.98 19.88 2.18
CA ARG A 228 -7.73 20.65 2.21
C ARG A 228 -6.79 20.21 1.08
N PRO A 229 -6.63 21.02 0.03
CA PRO A 229 -5.85 20.65 -1.16
C PRO A 229 -4.37 20.29 -0.90
N SER A 230 -3.80 20.74 0.23
CA SER A 230 -2.43 20.39 0.61
C SER A 230 -2.26 18.95 1.08
N ARG A 231 -3.35 18.23 1.40
CA ARG A 231 -3.32 16.87 1.95
C ARG A 231 -3.46 15.81 0.88
N PHE A 232 -4.56 15.89 0.12
CA PHE A 232 -4.72 15.05 -1.06
C PHE A 232 -4.81 15.94 -2.29
N ASP A 233 -3.85 15.80 -3.18
CA ASP A 233 -3.82 16.49 -4.48
C ASP A 233 -4.94 16.01 -5.39
N ARG A 234 -5.34 14.76 -5.22
CA ARG A 234 -6.44 14.12 -5.93
C ARG A 234 -7.27 13.25 -4.99
N VAL A 235 -8.58 13.46 -5.01
CA VAL A 235 -9.58 12.60 -4.39
C VAL A 235 -10.38 11.98 -5.53
N ILE A 236 -10.31 10.67 -5.68
CA ILE A 236 -10.79 9.97 -6.88
C ILE A 236 -11.75 8.87 -6.48
N GLU A 237 -12.97 8.92 -7.00
CA GLU A 237 -13.91 7.81 -6.91
C GLU A 237 -13.48 6.71 -7.87
N PHE A 238 -13.36 5.50 -7.35
CA PHE A 238 -13.14 4.32 -8.15
C PHE A 238 -14.47 3.63 -8.38
N PRO A 239 -15.04 3.73 -9.58
CA PRO A 239 -16.41 3.29 -9.83
C PRO A 239 -16.52 1.77 -9.86
N LEU A 240 -17.75 1.28 -9.77
CA LEU A 240 -18.07 -0.11 -10.10
C LEU A 240 -17.66 -0.44 -11.54
N PRO A 241 -17.33 -1.70 -11.85
CA PRO A 241 -16.87 -2.09 -13.17
C PRO A 241 -17.94 -1.84 -14.23
N ASN A 242 -17.54 -1.22 -15.34
CA ASN A 242 -18.38 -1.03 -16.52
C ASN A 242 -18.59 -2.35 -17.27
N ASP A 243 -19.40 -2.35 -18.33
CA ASP A 243 -19.75 -3.55 -19.10
C ASP A 243 -18.51 -4.25 -19.67
N GLU A 244 -17.55 -3.49 -20.18
CA GLU A 244 -16.30 -4.01 -20.73
C GLU A 244 -15.42 -4.65 -19.65
N SER A 245 -15.26 -3.99 -18.53
CA SER A 245 -14.51 -4.51 -17.37
C SER A 245 -15.12 -5.81 -16.84
N ARG A 246 -16.45 -5.88 -16.74
CA ARG A 246 -17.14 -7.10 -16.31
C ARG A 246 -16.94 -8.22 -17.31
N ARG A 247 -17.05 -7.95 -18.61
CA ARG A 247 -16.79 -8.92 -19.67
C ARG A 247 -15.39 -9.49 -19.55
N ILE A 248 -14.37 -8.64 -19.54
CA ILE A 248 -12.96 -9.04 -19.44
C ILE A 248 -12.72 -9.85 -18.17
N PHE A 249 -13.28 -9.42 -17.04
CA PHE A 249 -13.11 -10.12 -15.78
C PHE A 249 -13.71 -11.56 -15.83
N ILE A 250 -14.93 -11.70 -16.33
CA ILE A 250 -15.59 -13.01 -16.49
C ILE A 250 -14.78 -13.91 -17.44
N GLU A 251 -14.41 -13.40 -18.61
CA GLU A 251 -13.62 -14.15 -19.61
C GLU A 251 -12.26 -14.62 -19.09
N LYS A 252 -11.61 -13.80 -18.22
CA LYS A 252 -10.30 -14.12 -17.65
C LYS A 252 -10.38 -15.05 -16.44
N THR A 253 -11.51 -15.05 -15.73
CA THR A 253 -11.67 -15.80 -14.48
C THR A 253 -12.29 -17.18 -14.74
N VAL A 254 -13.23 -17.28 -15.67
CA VAL A 254 -13.85 -18.55 -16.06
C VAL A 254 -12.86 -19.35 -16.91
N SER A 255 -12.80 -20.68 -16.66
CA SER A 255 -11.98 -21.57 -17.48
C SER A 255 -12.39 -21.51 -18.96
N PRO A 256 -11.45 -21.55 -19.91
CA PRO A 256 -11.76 -21.64 -21.34
C PRO A 256 -12.71 -22.81 -21.71
N ASP A 257 -12.64 -23.92 -20.98
CA ASP A 257 -13.49 -25.09 -21.20
C ASP A 257 -14.92 -24.84 -20.70
N ASP A 258 -15.12 -23.94 -19.78
CA ASP A 258 -16.38 -23.68 -19.11
C ASP A 258 -17.13 -22.46 -19.64
N ILE A 259 -16.43 -21.52 -20.32
CA ILE A 259 -17.03 -20.28 -20.79
C ILE A 259 -18.26 -20.49 -21.69
N ASN A 260 -18.29 -21.59 -22.43
CA ASN A 260 -19.40 -21.94 -23.32
C ASN A 260 -20.65 -22.43 -22.54
N LYS A 261 -20.55 -22.68 -21.23
CA LYS A 261 -21.68 -23.07 -20.38
C LYS A 261 -22.60 -21.89 -20.03
N ILE A 262 -22.13 -20.66 -20.28
CA ILE A 262 -22.88 -19.42 -19.98
C ILE A 262 -23.14 -18.61 -21.24
N ASN A 263 -24.19 -17.81 -21.22
CA ASN A 263 -24.37 -16.73 -22.18
C ASN A 263 -23.66 -15.46 -21.61
N LEU A 264 -22.43 -15.18 -22.09
CA LEU A 264 -21.60 -14.10 -21.60
C LEU A 264 -22.31 -12.73 -21.70
N ASP A 265 -23.01 -12.44 -22.80
CA ASP A 265 -23.74 -11.18 -22.97
C ASP A 265 -24.87 -11.02 -21.95
N LYS A 266 -25.57 -12.12 -21.64
CA LYS A 266 -26.60 -12.13 -20.59
C LYS A 266 -25.97 -11.88 -19.20
N TRP A 267 -24.83 -12.52 -18.93
CA TRP A 267 -24.12 -12.36 -17.67
C TRP A 267 -23.61 -10.92 -17.47
N VAL A 268 -22.99 -10.35 -18.50
CA VAL A 268 -22.52 -8.95 -18.48
C VAL A 268 -23.67 -7.97 -18.20
N LYS A 269 -24.82 -8.17 -18.85
CA LYS A 269 -26.00 -7.32 -18.61
C LYS A 269 -26.55 -7.50 -17.21
N ARG A 270 -26.65 -8.74 -16.73
CA ARG A 270 -27.27 -9.06 -15.44
C ARG A 270 -26.39 -8.66 -14.25
N THR A 271 -25.06 -8.67 -14.42
CA THR A 271 -24.11 -8.23 -13.40
C THR A 271 -23.93 -6.71 -13.33
N LYS A 272 -24.75 -5.92 -14.03
CA LYS A 272 -24.74 -4.46 -13.90
C LYS A 272 -24.95 -4.05 -12.43
N GLY A 273 -24.04 -3.24 -11.90
CA GLY A 273 -24.05 -2.80 -10.49
C GLY A 273 -23.38 -3.78 -9.53
N PHE A 274 -22.84 -4.90 -10.00
CA PHE A 274 -22.04 -5.81 -9.17
C PHE A 274 -20.60 -5.29 -9.08
N SER A 275 -19.99 -5.47 -7.90
CA SER A 275 -18.54 -5.28 -7.74
C SER A 275 -17.79 -6.48 -8.34
N ILE A 276 -16.47 -6.36 -8.47
CA ILE A 276 -15.60 -7.47 -8.93
C ILE A 276 -15.73 -8.69 -7.99
N ASP A 277 -15.78 -8.45 -6.68
CA ASP A 277 -15.93 -9.55 -5.70
C ASP A 277 -17.28 -10.23 -5.82
N HIS A 278 -18.37 -9.49 -6.07
CA HIS A 278 -19.68 -10.08 -6.34
C HIS A 278 -19.68 -10.97 -7.60
N ILE A 279 -18.97 -10.54 -8.66
CA ILE A 279 -18.85 -11.34 -9.88
C ILE A 279 -17.99 -12.57 -9.64
N ASN A 280 -16.92 -12.45 -8.86
CA ASN A 280 -16.07 -13.57 -8.50
C ASN A 280 -16.84 -14.60 -7.69
N GLU A 281 -17.63 -14.17 -6.70
CA GLU A 281 -18.48 -15.08 -5.91
C GLU A 281 -19.56 -15.73 -6.76
N LEU A 282 -20.18 -15.01 -7.70
CA LEU A 282 -21.11 -15.58 -8.67
C LEU A 282 -20.47 -16.72 -9.48
N ILE A 283 -19.24 -16.51 -9.96
CA ILE A 283 -18.48 -17.51 -10.71
C ILE A 283 -18.21 -18.74 -9.82
N LEU A 284 -17.84 -18.54 -8.57
CA LEU A 284 -17.60 -19.62 -7.62
C LEU A 284 -18.88 -20.43 -7.36
N LEU A 285 -20.01 -19.78 -7.08
CA LEU A 285 -21.29 -20.45 -6.84
C LEU A 285 -21.70 -21.33 -8.03
N PHE A 286 -21.59 -20.79 -9.24
CA PHE A 286 -22.04 -21.52 -10.43
C PHE A 286 -21.04 -22.60 -10.87
N PHE A 287 -19.76 -22.28 -11.04
CA PHE A 287 -18.78 -23.19 -11.63
C PHE A 287 -18.12 -24.14 -10.63
N VAL A 288 -17.93 -23.71 -9.37
CA VAL A 288 -17.21 -24.48 -8.36
C VAL A 288 -18.18 -25.24 -7.46
N PHE A 289 -19.20 -24.56 -6.94
CA PHE A 289 -20.21 -25.20 -6.08
C PHE A 289 -21.32 -25.91 -6.85
N GLY A 290 -21.47 -25.63 -8.15
CA GLY A 290 -22.45 -26.29 -9.01
C GLY A 290 -23.91 -25.89 -8.78
N HIS A 291 -24.12 -24.68 -8.25
CA HIS A 291 -25.49 -24.15 -8.10
C HIS A 291 -26.10 -23.81 -9.47
N GLU A 292 -27.42 -23.84 -9.55
CA GLU A 292 -28.13 -23.38 -10.73
C GLU A 292 -27.88 -21.86 -10.97
N GLU A 293 -27.86 -21.47 -12.26
CA GLU A 293 -27.59 -20.06 -12.65
C GLU A 293 -28.49 -19.08 -11.91
N GLU A 294 -29.80 -19.36 -11.87
CA GLU A 294 -30.79 -18.48 -11.27
C GLU A 294 -30.63 -18.35 -9.74
N GLU A 295 -30.30 -19.46 -9.08
CA GLU A 295 -30.01 -19.49 -7.64
C GLU A 295 -28.76 -18.69 -7.30
N SER A 296 -27.68 -18.84 -8.08
CA SER A 296 -26.44 -18.13 -7.92
C SER A 296 -26.65 -16.61 -8.00
N PHE A 297 -27.38 -16.15 -9.02
CA PHE A 297 -27.70 -14.72 -9.16
C PHE A 297 -28.57 -14.20 -8.01
N LYS A 298 -29.62 -14.93 -7.60
CA LYS A 298 -30.45 -14.51 -6.45
C LYS A 298 -29.65 -14.39 -5.17
N THR A 299 -28.69 -15.27 -4.94
CA THR A 299 -27.82 -15.23 -3.77
C THR A 299 -27.02 -13.92 -3.74
N ILE A 300 -26.36 -13.56 -4.84
CA ILE A 300 -25.59 -12.32 -4.93
C ILE A 300 -26.48 -11.07 -4.84
N GLU A 301 -27.62 -11.05 -5.53
CA GLU A 301 -28.58 -9.95 -5.48
C GLU A 301 -29.09 -9.69 -4.05
N ASN A 302 -29.29 -10.76 -3.27
CA ASN A 302 -29.66 -10.65 -1.86
C ASN A 302 -28.51 -10.12 -0.99
N MET A 303 -27.25 -10.54 -1.25
CA MET A 303 -26.07 -9.98 -0.55
C MET A 303 -25.98 -8.48 -0.77
N ILE A 304 -26.13 -8.00 -1.99
CA ILE A 304 -26.08 -6.57 -2.33
C ILE A 304 -27.21 -5.80 -1.62
N LYS A 305 -28.44 -6.31 -1.62
CA LYS A 305 -29.56 -5.69 -0.94
C LYS A 305 -29.32 -5.58 0.56
N ASN A 306 -28.85 -6.64 1.20
CA ASN A 306 -28.59 -6.65 2.64
C ASN A 306 -27.48 -5.67 3.02
N HIS A 307 -26.41 -5.57 2.22
CA HIS A 307 -25.34 -4.59 2.44
C HIS A 307 -25.86 -3.17 2.37
N ASN A 308 -26.69 -2.83 1.40
CA ASN A 308 -27.29 -1.50 1.25
C ASN A 308 -28.21 -1.15 2.43
N HIS A 309 -28.97 -2.12 2.97
CA HIS A 309 -29.80 -1.93 4.15
C HIS A 309 -29.00 -1.64 5.42
N LEU A 310 -27.85 -2.31 5.61
CA LEU A 310 -26.97 -2.07 6.76
C LEU A 310 -26.29 -0.70 6.67
N SER A 311 -25.80 -0.32 5.50
CA SER A 311 -25.17 0.98 5.26
C SER A 311 -26.12 2.15 5.52
N ASN A 312 -27.38 2.02 5.08
CA ASN A 312 -28.42 3.06 5.31
C ASN A 312 -28.81 3.19 6.79
N LYS A 313 -28.86 2.10 7.56
CA LYS A 313 -29.15 2.14 9.00
C LYS A 313 -28.02 2.83 9.79
N THR A 314 -26.78 2.63 9.40
CA THR A 314 -25.64 3.26 10.07
C THR A 314 -25.58 4.77 9.82
N SER A 315 -26.03 5.23 8.65
CA SER A 315 -26.09 6.66 8.30
C SER A 315 -27.26 7.39 8.97
N VAL A 316 -28.38 6.71 9.24
CA VAL A 316 -29.55 7.31 9.92
C VAL A 316 -29.27 7.48 11.42
N ASN A 317 -28.66 6.48 12.07
CA ASN A 317 -28.33 6.58 13.51
C ASN A 317 -27.27 7.66 13.82
N LYS A 318 -26.45 8.10 12.86
CA LYS A 318 -25.51 9.21 13.06
C LYS A 318 -26.20 10.58 13.04
N LYS A 319 -27.32 10.74 12.34
CA LYS A 319 -28.07 12.00 12.30
C LYS A 319 -28.93 12.27 13.54
N GLU A 320 -29.19 11.24 14.34
CA GLU A 320 -29.97 11.38 15.59
C GLU A 320 -29.08 11.64 16.82
N ILE A 321 -27.76 11.49 16.73
CA ILE A 321 -26.84 11.69 17.88
C ILE A 321 -26.24 13.12 17.90
N ASP A 322 -26.37 13.89 16.81
CA ASP A 322 -25.83 15.25 16.71
C ASP A 322 -26.82 16.35 17.14
N PHE A 323 -27.92 16.01 17.85
CA PHE A 323 -28.92 16.95 18.33
C PHE A 323 -29.28 16.74 19.83
N ASP A 324 -28.26 16.61 20.71
CA ASP A 324 -28.46 16.82 22.15
C ASP A 324 -27.27 17.56 22.77
#